data_ffaed467104a7181e8da929ff603219f
#
_entry.id   ffaed467104a7181e8da929ff603219f
#
_cell.length_a   1.000
_cell.length_b   1.000
_cell.length_c   1.000
_cell.angle_alpha   90.00
_cell.angle_beta   90.00
_cell.angle_gamma   90.00
#
_symmetry.space_group_name_H-M   'P 1'
#
loop_
_entity.id
_entity.type
_entity.pdbx_description
1 polymer ?
#
loop_
_entity_poly.entity_id
_entity_poly.type
_entity_poly.pdbx_seq_one_letter_code
_entity_poly.pdbx_strand_id
1 'polypeptide(L)'
;MITVSVCMIVRDEEAVIRRCLSCVRSFADEIIVVDTGSKDQTASVCKEMGAKVYDLPWQDDFAAARNYAFSKAACDYQFWLDADDVISEADQEKMKELKETLDESVSVVMMRYEMQHAEHESPVVFERERCCGKRIILMERK
;
A
#
# COMPACT_ATOMS: atom_id res chain seq x y z
N MET A 1 -13.18 3.08 16.03
CA MET A 1 -12.00 2.55 15.32
C MET A 1 -12.23 2.62 13.81
N ILE A 2 -11.28 3.15 13.09
CA ILE A 2 -11.32 3.20 11.61
C ILE A 2 -10.93 1.87 10.99
N THR A 3 -11.31 1.65 9.74
CA THR A 3 -10.85 0.53 8.93
C THR A 3 -9.91 0.99 7.82
N VAL A 4 -8.97 0.13 7.43
CA VAL A 4 -7.92 0.46 6.47
C VAL A 4 -7.86 -0.59 5.36
N SER A 5 -7.98 -0.13 4.12
CA SER A 5 -7.66 -0.92 2.93
C SER A 5 -6.23 -0.63 2.49
N VAL A 6 -5.39 -1.64 2.41
CA VAL A 6 -4.06 -1.52 1.81
C VAL A 6 -4.19 -1.76 0.31
N CYS A 7 -3.70 -0.82 -0.48
CA CYS A 7 -3.81 -0.84 -1.94
C CYS A 7 -2.42 -0.85 -2.57
N MET A 8 -2.19 -1.78 -3.49
CA MET A 8 -0.89 -2.00 -4.12
C MET A 8 -1.04 -2.19 -5.63
N ILE A 9 -0.04 -1.74 -6.38
CA ILE A 9 0.16 -2.09 -7.77
C ILE A 9 1.41 -2.96 -7.83
N VAL A 10 1.33 -4.11 -8.49
CA VAL A 10 2.45 -5.06 -8.56
C VAL A 10 2.71 -5.52 -9.99
N ARG A 11 3.97 -5.84 -10.26
CA ARG A 11 4.38 -6.53 -11.49
C ARG A 11 5.72 -7.20 -11.26
N ASP A 12 5.75 -8.54 -11.40
CA ASP A 12 6.98 -9.34 -11.26
C ASP A 12 7.73 -9.07 -9.94
N GLU A 13 7.01 -9.09 -8.81
CA GLU A 13 7.51 -8.79 -7.47
C GLU A 13 7.57 -10.02 -6.55
N GLU A 14 7.62 -11.22 -7.13
CA GLU A 14 7.63 -12.50 -6.42
C GLU A 14 8.66 -12.55 -5.28
N ALA A 15 9.86 -11.99 -5.51
CA ALA A 15 10.95 -12.04 -4.54
C ALA A 15 10.68 -11.24 -3.25
N VAL A 16 9.87 -10.19 -3.30
CA VAL A 16 9.68 -9.24 -2.19
C VAL A 16 8.25 -9.12 -1.69
N ILE A 17 7.26 -9.52 -2.49
CA ILE A 17 5.86 -9.28 -2.17
C ILE A 17 5.40 -9.96 -0.87
N ARG A 18 5.87 -11.17 -0.59
CA ARG A 18 5.52 -11.91 0.63
C ARG A 18 5.95 -11.14 1.88
N ARG A 19 7.15 -10.57 1.85
CA ARG A 19 7.67 -9.74 2.95
C ARG A 19 6.79 -8.51 3.19
N CYS A 20 6.43 -7.80 2.14
CA CYS A 20 5.56 -6.63 2.23
C CYS A 20 4.18 -6.99 2.81
N LEU A 21 3.54 -8.01 2.27
CA LEU A 21 2.21 -8.45 2.73
C LEU A 21 2.23 -8.94 4.18
N SER A 22 3.32 -9.56 4.60
CA SER A 22 3.49 -9.98 5.99
C SER A 22 3.51 -8.78 6.95
N CYS A 23 4.11 -7.67 6.53
CA CYS A 23 4.14 -6.44 7.33
C CYS A 23 2.75 -5.80 7.50
N VAL A 24 1.91 -5.85 6.48
CA VAL A 24 0.62 -5.13 6.51
C VAL A 24 -0.52 -5.94 7.09
N ARG A 25 -0.42 -7.26 7.15
CA ARG A 25 -1.47 -8.14 7.67
C ARG A 25 -1.90 -7.82 9.10
N SER A 26 -1.00 -7.27 9.90
CA SER A 26 -1.26 -6.98 11.31
C SER A 26 -2.28 -5.84 11.52
N PHE A 27 -2.41 -4.93 10.57
CA PHE A 27 -3.31 -3.77 10.69
C PHE A 27 -4.30 -3.60 9.53
N ALA A 28 -4.08 -4.23 8.38
CA ALA A 28 -4.98 -4.12 7.25
C ALA A 28 -6.29 -4.87 7.49
N ASP A 29 -7.41 -4.23 7.24
CA ASP A 29 -8.72 -4.87 7.24
C ASP A 29 -9.04 -5.49 5.87
N GLU A 30 -8.40 -4.95 4.82
CA GLU A 30 -8.53 -5.41 3.45
C GLU A 30 -7.21 -5.16 2.73
N ILE A 31 -6.81 -6.07 1.85
CA ILE A 31 -5.65 -5.90 0.99
C ILE A 31 -6.10 -6.02 -0.46
N ILE A 32 -5.91 -4.94 -1.21
CA ILE A 32 -6.21 -4.86 -2.65
C ILE A 32 -4.90 -4.84 -3.43
N VAL A 33 -4.74 -5.79 -4.33
CA VAL A 33 -3.58 -5.86 -5.21
C VAL A 33 -4.03 -5.79 -6.66
N VAL A 34 -3.48 -4.85 -7.40
CA VAL A 34 -3.68 -4.74 -8.85
C VAL A 34 -2.42 -5.25 -9.53
N ASP A 35 -2.57 -6.35 -10.26
CA ASP A 35 -1.49 -6.96 -11.05
C ASP A 35 -1.53 -6.40 -12.47
N THR A 36 -0.43 -5.78 -12.89
CA THR A 36 -0.33 -5.12 -14.21
C THR A 36 0.34 -6.01 -15.26
N GLY A 37 0.34 -7.31 -15.07
CA GLY A 37 0.83 -8.27 -16.04
C GLY A 37 2.06 -9.07 -15.58
N SER A 38 2.08 -9.53 -14.33
CA SER A 38 3.14 -10.40 -13.82
C SER A 38 3.22 -11.70 -14.62
N LYS A 39 4.45 -12.08 -14.93
CA LYS A 39 4.78 -13.36 -15.59
C LYS A 39 5.25 -14.41 -14.59
N ASP A 40 5.56 -14.01 -13.37
CA ASP A 40 6.00 -14.86 -12.27
C ASP A 40 4.82 -15.24 -11.35
N GLN A 41 5.10 -15.72 -10.14
CA GLN A 41 4.10 -16.17 -9.18
C GLN A 41 3.53 -15.05 -8.29
N THR A 42 3.76 -13.79 -8.63
CA THR A 42 3.31 -12.64 -7.81
C THR A 42 1.83 -12.70 -7.48
N ALA A 43 0.98 -12.87 -8.48
CA ALA A 43 -0.47 -12.93 -8.28
C ALA A 43 -0.90 -14.10 -7.38
N SER A 44 -0.30 -15.28 -7.58
CA SER A 44 -0.58 -16.47 -6.77
C SER A 44 -0.19 -16.27 -5.31
N VAL A 45 0.96 -15.67 -5.06
CA VAL A 45 1.44 -15.36 -3.70
C VAL A 45 0.50 -14.39 -3.01
N CYS A 46 0.06 -13.35 -3.71
CA CYS A 46 -0.89 -12.38 -3.15
C CYS A 46 -2.22 -13.03 -2.75
N LYS A 47 -2.77 -13.88 -3.59
CA LYS A 47 -4.01 -14.64 -3.30
C LYS A 47 -3.82 -15.56 -2.10
N GLU A 48 -2.72 -16.29 -2.05
CA GLU A 48 -2.37 -17.19 -0.95
C GLU A 48 -2.30 -16.44 0.38
N MET A 49 -1.83 -15.20 0.38
CA MET A 49 -1.72 -14.37 1.57
C MET A 49 -3.02 -13.60 1.91
N GLY A 50 -4.10 -13.86 1.21
CA GLY A 50 -5.42 -13.31 1.53
C GLY A 50 -5.75 -11.97 0.86
N ALA A 51 -4.95 -11.53 -0.10
CA ALA A 51 -5.25 -10.32 -0.86
C ALA A 51 -6.31 -10.58 -1.93
N LYS A 52 -7.11 -9.55 -2.21
CA LYS A 52 -7.99 -9.51 -3.37
C LYS A 52 -7.18 -9.03 -4.56
N VAL A 53 -7.00 -9.88 -5.57
CA VAL A 53 -6.15 -9.59 -6.74
C VAL A 53 -7.01 -9.27 -7.94
N TYR A 54 -6.71 -8.16 -8.58
CA TYR A 54 -7.36 -7.69 -9.81
C TYR A 54 -6.33 -7.55 -10.91
N ASP A 55 -6.65 -7.98 -12.11
CA ASP A 55 -5.80 -7.81 -13.28
C ASP A 55 -6.11 -6.51 -14.00
N LEU A 56 -5.11 -5.71 -14.26
CA LEU A 56 -5.20 -4.51 -15.07
C LEU A 56 -3.99 -4.42 -15.99
N PRO A 57 -4.15 -4.68 -17.29
CA PRO A 57 -3.03 -4.56 -18.23
C PRO A 57 -2.36 -3.19 -18.16
N TRP A 58 -1.04 -3.18 -18.17
CA TRP A 58 -0.28 -1.94 -18.07
C TRP A 58 -0.54 -1.03 -19.26
N GLN A 59 -0.87 0.23 -18.98
CA GLN A 59 -1.26 1.26 -19.96
C GLN A 59 -0.34 2.49 -19.90
N ASP A 60 0.87 2.34 -19.38
CA ASP A 60 1.82 3.44 -19.18
C ASP A 60 1.27 4.59 -18.32
N ASP A 61 0.39 4.27 -17.37
CA ASP A 61 -0.27 5.26 -16.52
C ASP A 61 -0.39 4.77 -15.08
N PHE A 62 0.56 5.19 -14.23
CA PHE A 62 0.55 4.84 -12.82
C PHE A 62 -0.67 5.39 -12.08
N ALA A 63 -1.11 6.59 -12.41
CA ALA A 63 -2.27 7.20 -11.77
C ALA A 63 -3.54 6.39 -12.05
N ALA A 64 -3.72 5.93 -13.28
CA ALA A 64 -4.87 5.08 -13.64
C ALA A 64 -4.86 3.76 -12.87
N ALA A 65 -3.71 3.10 -12.76
CA ALA A 65 -3.57 1.86 -12.00
C ALA A 65 -3.81 2.08 -10.50
N ARG A 66 -3.28 3.16 -9.94
CA ARG A 66 -3.46 3.52 -8.54
C ARG A 66 -4.94 3.83 -8.23
N ASN A 67 -5.59 4.61 -9.08
CA ASN A 67 -7.01 4.93 -8.95
C ASN A 67 -7.90 3.69 -9.08
N TYR A 68 -7.53 2.77 -9.95
CA TYR A 68 -8.24 1.49 -10.08
C TYR A 68 -8.15 0.68 -8.78
N ALA A 69 -6.96 0.60 -8.17
CA ALA A 69 -6.80 -0.06 -6.88
C ALA A 69 -7.66 0.62 -5.80
N PHE A 70 -7.62 1.93 -5.71
CA PHE A 70 -8.43 2.70 -4.77
C PHE A 70 -9.93 2.52 -4.99
N SER A 71 -10.38 2.37 -6.22
CA SER A 71 -11.79 2.14 -6.55
C SER A 71 -12.33 0.82 -5.99
N LYS A 72 -11.46 -0.15 -5.73
CA LYS A 72 -11.81 -1.45 -5.15
C LYS A 72 -11.81 -1.45 -3.62
N ALA A 73 -11.24 -0.43 -3.00
CA ALA A 73 -11.14 -0.33 -1.55
C ALA A 73 -12.50 -0.01 -0.91
N ALA A 74 -12.85 -0.76 0.13
CA ALA A 74 -14.14 -0.66 0.82
C ALA A 74 -14.05 -0.01 2.20
N CYS A 75 -12.85 0.10 2.78
CA CYS A 75 -12.64 0.61 4.13
C CYS A 75 -12.66 2.13 4.22
N ASP A 76 -12.61 2.66 5.46
CA ASP A 76 -12.67 4.11 5.73
C ASP A 76 -11.47 4.86 5.16
N TYR A 77 -10.29 4.24 5.22
CA TYR A 77 -9.04 4.81 4.74
C TYR A 77 -8.34 3.86 3.77
N GLN A 78 -7.64 4.46 2.82
CA GLN A 78 -6.83 3.77 1.84
C GLN A 78 -5.36 4.04 2.11
N PHE A 79 -4.60 3.00 2.34
CA PHE A 79 -3.17 3.05 2.58
C PHE A 79 -2.44 2.41 1.40
N TRP A 80 -1.55 3.14 0.74
CA TRP A 80 -0.86 2.60 -0.41
C TRP A 80 0.61 2.32 -0.12
N LEU A 81 1.09 1.21 -0.66
CA LEU A 81 2.45 0.72 -0.54
C LEU A 81 2.95 0.22 -1.89
N ASP A 82 4.26 0.23 -2.05
CA ASP A 82 4.93 -0.50 -3.13
C ASP A 82 5.36 -1.89 -2.61
N ALA A 83 5.50 -2.85 -3.52
CA ALA A 83 5.77 -4.25 -3.16
C ALA A 83 7.10 -4.47 -2.43
N ASP A 84 8.07 -3.59 -2.63
CA ASP A 84 9.38 -3.60 -1.98
C ASP A 84 9.45 -2.81 -0.66
N ASP A 85 8.36 -2.15 -0.28
CA ASP A 85 8.29 -1.44 0.99
C ASP A 85 8.21 -2.41 2.17
N VAL A 86 8.79 -2.00 3.29
CA VAL A 86 8.78 -2.73 4.55
C VAL A 86 8.37 -1.80 5.67
N ILE A 87 7.50 -2.29 6.54
CA ILE A 87 7.09 -1.59 7.77
C ILE A 87 7.63 -2.37 8.96
N SER A 88 8.43 -1.71 9.81
CA SER A 88 8.98 -2.35 11.01
C SER A 88 7.87 -2.77 11.98
N GLU A 89 8.16 -3.73 12.86
CA GLU A 89 7.20 -4.15 13.89
C GLU A 89 6.74 -2.98 14.77
N ALA A 90 7.67 -2.08 15.13
CA ALA A 90 7.34 -0.88 15.90
C ALA A 90 6.36 0.02 15.16
N ASP A 91 6.54 0.21 13.86
CA ASP A 91 5.65 1.02 13.04
C ASP A 91 4.32 0.32 12.76
N GLN A 92 4.29 -1.00 12.68
CA GLN A 92 3.05 -1.78 12.63
C GLN A 92 2.21 -1.55 13.89
N GLU A 93 2.82 -1.52 15.07
CA GLU A 93 2.13 -1.20 16.32
C GLU A 93 1.58 0.23 16.33
N LYS A 94 2.32 1.20 15.79
CA LYS A 94 1.84 2.57 15.60
C LYS A 94 0.64 2.63 14.65
N MET A 95 0.62 1.82 13.61
CA MET A 95 -0.53 1.72 12.70
C MET A 95 -1.77 1.18 13.41
N LYS A 96 -1.62 0.18 14.26
CA LYS A 96 -2.73 -0.34 15.07
C LYS A 96 -3.27 0.71 16.02
N GLU A 97 -2.39 1.44 16.70
CA GLU A 97 -2.76 2.54 17.58
C GLU A 97 -3.46 3.67 16.81
N LEU A 98 -2.96 4.03 15.64
CA LEU A 98 -3.57 5.03 14.76
C LEU A 98 -4.99 4.65 14.37
N LYS A 99 -5.26 3.39 14.10
CA LYS A 99 -6.61 2.90 13.78
C LYS A 99 -7.58 3.12 14.93
N GLU A 100 -7.13 3.01 16.15
CA GLU A 100 -7.96 3.19 17.35
C GLU A 100 -8.19 4.66 17.69
N THR A 101 -7.23 5.53 17.37
CA THR A 101 -7.19 6.92 17.85
C THR A 101 -7.48 7.97 16.78
N LEU A 102 -7.40 7.61 15.49
CA LEU A 102 -7.57 8.58 14.40
C LEU A 102 -8.99 9.12 14.37
N ASP A 103 -9.11 10.45 14.38
CA ASP A 103 -10.38 11.14 14.19
C ASP A 103 -10.79 11.05 12.70
N GLU A 104 -12.05 10.68 12.45
CA GLU A 104 -12.58 10.54 11.09
C GLU A 104 -12.65 11.86 10.31
N SER A 105 -12.49 13.00 10.98
CA SER A 105 -12.37 14.30 10.33
C SER A 105 -11.02 14.49 9.61
N VAL A 106 -10.02 13.69 9.95
CA VAL A 106 -8.72 13.72 9.29
C VAL A 106 -8.84 13.12 7.89
N SER A 107 -8.48 13.89 6.88
CA SER A 107 -8.58 13.46 5.47
C SER A 107 -7.33 12.75 4.97
N VAL A 108 -6.16 13.17 5.43
CA VAL A 108 -4.87 12.64 4.97
C VAL A 108 -3.93 12.46 6.15
N VAL A 109 -3.22 11.34 6.16
CA VAL A 109 -2.15 11.08 7.12
C VAL A 109 -0.81 11.08 6.40
N MET A 110 0.09 11.96 6.83
CA MET A 110 1.47 12.03 6.34
C MET A 110 2.33 11.04 7.13
N MET A 111 3.14 10.28 6.42
CA MET A 111 4.03 9.29 7.04
C MET A 111 5.46 9.48 6.58
N ARG A 112 6.40 9.22 7.46
CA ARG A 112 7.82 9.22 7.12
C ARG A 112 8.14 8.05 6.21
N TYR A 113 8.89 8.34 5.17
CA TYR A 113 9.36 7.37 4.21
C TYR A 113 10.88 7.44 4.12
N GLU A 114 11.55 6.34 4.38
CA GLU A 114 12.99 6.24 4.36
C GLU A 114 13.43 5.44 3.14
N MET A 115 14.18 6.09 2.25
CA MET A 115 14.84 5.41 1.14
C MET A 115 16.27 5.11 1.52
N GLN A 116 16.64 3.84 1.51
CA GLN A 116 18.03 3.42 1.67
C GLN A 116 18.72 3.44 0.31
N HIS A 117 19.79 4.21 0.23
CA HIS A 117 20.73 4.17 -0.88
C HIS A 117 21.85 3.17 -0.59
N ALA A 118 22.78 2.96 -1.55
CA ALA A 118 23.87 2.01 -1.43
C ALA A 118 24.67 2.14 -0.11
N GLU A 119 25.34 1.08 0.26
CA GLU A 119 25.90 0.74 1.59
C GLU A 119 26.68 1.83 2.37
N HIS A 120 26.95 2.99 1.81
CA HIS A 120 27.74 4.07 2.44
C HIS A 120 27.07 5.44 2.42
N GLU A 121 25.81 5.54 1.99
CA GLU A 121 25.10 6.81 1.96
C GLU A 121 24.07 6.89 3.10
N SER A 122 23.93 8.08 3.66
CA SER A 122 22.87 8.33 4.64
C SER A 122 21.49 8.15 4.02
N PRO A 123 20.53 7.51 4.73
CA PRO A 123 19.20 7.33 4.21
C PRO A 123 18.53 8.69 3.95
N VAL A 124 17.81 8.78 2.85
CA VAL A 124 16.96 9.93 2.55
C VAL A 124 15.62 9.74 3.23
N VAL A 125 15.23 10.67 4.08
CA VAL A 125 13.96 10.66 4.80
C VAL A 125 13.09 11.80 4.30
N PHE A 126 11.84 11.48 3.93
CA PHE A 126 10.84 12.48 3.56
C PHE A 126 9.45 12.04 4.02
N GLU A 127 8.52 12.99 4.04
CA GLU A 127 7.13 12.70 4.39
C GLU A 127 6.29 12.52 3.13
N ARG A 128 5.38 11.54 3.17
CA ARG A 128 4.43 11.28 2.07
C ARG A 128 3.03 11.05 2.59
N GLU A 129 2.07 11.43 1.78
CA GLU A 129 0.68 11.04 1.99
C GLU A 129 0.56 9.55 1.71
N ARG A 130 0.32 8.76 2.73
CA ARG A 130 0.18 7.30 2.60
C ARG A 130 -1.21 6.80 2.90
N CYS A 131 -1.92 7.51 3.73
CA CYS A 131 -3.25 7.09 4.15
C CYS A 131 -4.25 8.22 3.88
N CYS A 132 -5.21 7.96 3.03
CA CYS A 132 -6.22 8.94 2.64
C CYS A 132 -7.61 8.42 2.95
N GLY A 133 -8.46 9.30 3.49
CA GLY A 133 -9.88 9.00 3.64
C GLY A 133 -10.56 8.80 2.29
N LYS A 134 -11.63 8.04 2.28
CA LYS A 134 -12.37 7.62 1.09
C LYS A 134 -12.81 8.76 0.15
N ARG A 135 -12.82 9.99 0.65
CA ARG A 135 -13.25 11.18 -0.10
C ARG A 135 -12.14 11.84 -0.94
N ILE A 136 -10.89 11.38 -0.79
CA ILE A 136 -9.75 11.92 -1.52
C ILE A 136 -9.15 10.78 -2.35
N ILE A 137 -9.71 10.55 -3.53
CA ILE A 137 -9.44 9.34 -4.29
C ILE A 137 -8.60 9.58 -5.56
N LEU A 138 -8.30 10.81 -5.91
CA LEU A 138 -7.69 11.05 -7.22
C LEU A 138 -6.22 11.44 -7.10
N MET A 139 -5.33 10.56 -7.57
CA MET A 139 -3.99 10.96 -7.94
C MET A 139 -4.07 11.68 -9.29
N GLU A 140 -3.57 12.89 -9.34
CA GLU A 140 -3.44 13.60 -10.61
C GLU A 140 -2.27 13.04 -11.41
N ARG A 141 -2.47 12.94 -12.70
CA ARG A 141 -1.43 12.58 -13.64
C ARG A 141 -0.35 13.68 -13.63
N LYS A 142 0.83 13.31 -13.23
CA LYS A 142 1.99 14.17 -13.39
C LYS A 142 2.74 13.82 -14.66
#